data_2b1039b3ce72957e339993ec67b36716
#
_entry.id   2b1039b3ce72957e339993ec67b36716
#
_cell.length_a   1.000
_cell.length_b   1.000
_cell.length_c   1.000
_cell.angle_alpha   90.00
_cell.angle_beta   90.00
_cell.angle_gamma   90.00
#
_symmetry.space_group_name_H-M   'P 1'
#
loop_
_entity.id
_entity.type
_entity.pdbx_description
1 polymer ?
#
loop_
_entity_poly.entity_id
_entity_poly.type
_entity_poly.pdbx_seq_one_letter_code
_entity_poly.pdbx_strand_id
1 'polypeptide(L)'
;MLAACRPRPPAPLVPVPLAPVERDSAIAWARTTLPPTPTAIRFRWHYQDEHVKYAGRGTARIAPPDSMRFDYAGPLGLGSGAAVVIGDSVLWADPDKNFRSLVPAIPMLWAALGMIRPPAAEADVLGADLTDAGGAPRRVVWRFAQLGDTLDYLATDSAGRTVLLEAEWRRRGERVARSRTSLDARQRPASARIDFASGGARFELTVVAIDTATVIAPVLWRSRR
;
A
#
# COMPACT_ATOMS: atom_id res chain seq x y z
N MET A 1 16.38 -41.24 -6.12
CA MET A 1 16.15 -40.07 -5.24
C MET A 1 15.79 -38.91 -6.15
N LEU A 2 14.52 -38.49 -6.16
CA LEU A 2 14.07 -37.29 -6.90
C LEU A 2 14.37 -36.07 -6.03
N ALA A 3 15.35 -35.25 -6.44
CA ALA A 3 15.59 -33.96 -5.83
C ALA A 3 14.39 -33.07 -6.13
N ALA A 4 13.55 -32.85 -5.12
CA ALA A 4 12.44 -31.90 -5.22
C ALA A 4 13.03 -30.49 -5.44
N CYS A 5 12.88 -29.94 -6.64
CA CYS A 5 13.20 -28.54 -6.92
C CYS A 5 12.31 -27.67 -6.03
N ARG A 6 12.84 -27.21 -4.89
CA ARG A 6 12.20 -26.18 -4.10
C ARG A 6 12.17 -24.90 -4.94
N PRO A 7 11.02 -24.29 -5.16
CA PRO A 7 10.94 -23.04 -5.90
C PRO A 7 11.83 -21.99 -5.18
N ARG A 8 12.69 -21.34 -5.95
CA ARG A 8 13.56 -20.27 -5.42
C ARG A 8 12.68 -19.16 -4.85
N PRO A 9 12.93 -18.71 -3.61
CA PRO A 9 12.16 -17.60 -3.05
C PRO A 9 12.29 -16.40 -3.98
N PRO A 10 11.19 -15.64 -4.19
CA PRO A 10 11.20 -14.50 -5.07
C PRO A 10 12.23 -13.46 -4.58
N ALA A 11 12.98 -12.87 -5.52
CA ALA A 11 13.98 -11.85 -5.22
C ALA A 11 13.34 -10.69 -4.44
N PRO A 12 14.06 -10.10 -3.46
CA PRO A 12 13.60 -8.93 -2.73
C PRO A 12 13.37 -7.74 -3.69
N LEU A 13 12.45 -6.84 -3.32
CA LEU A 13 12.20 -5.62 -4.07
C LEU A 13 13.48 -4.77 -4.18
N VAL A 14 14.28 -4.77 -3.12
CA VAL A 14 15.51 -4.01 -3.01
C VAL A 14 16.69 -4.96 -2.81
N PRO A 15 17.43 -5.29 -3.88
CA PRO A 15 18.55 -6.23 -3.81
C PRO A 15 19.87 -5.59 -3.39
N VAL A 16 19.93 -4.26 -3.24
CA VAL A 16 21.17 -3.51 -3.00
C VAL A 16 21.42 -3.27 -1.51
N PRO A 17 22.68 -3.10 -1.08
CA PRO A 17 22.98 -2.61 0.25
C PRO A 17 22.40 -1.22 0.45
N LEU A 18 21.75 -1.00 1.60
CA LEU A 18 21.23 0.29 2.01
C LEU A 18 22.09 0.86 3.13
N ALA A 19 22.19 2.18 3.18
CA ALA A 19 22.89 2.90 4.26
C ALA A 19 21.89 3.49 5.25
N PRO A 20 22.25 3.66 6.53
CA PRO A 20 21.47 4.44 7.48
C PRO A 20 21.23 5.85 6.95
N VAL A 21 20.02 6.36 7.13
CA VAL A 21 19.61 7.71 6.73
C VAL A 21 18.86 8.39 7.86
N GLU A 22 18.85 9.71 7.83
CA GLU A 22 18.13 10.51 8.82
C GLU A 22 16.64 10.22 8.79
N ARG A 23 16.07 9.88 9.95
CA ARG A 23 14.65 9.56 10.13
C ARG A 23 13.74 10.69 9.64
N ASP A 24 14.09 11.94 9.94
CA ASP A 24 13.31 13.11 9.55
C ASP A 24 13.20 13.25 8.03
N SER A 25 14.23 12.84 7.28
CA SER A 25 14.18 12.78 5.83
C SER A 25 13.15 11.77 5.33
N ALA A 26 13.09 10.58 5.96
CA ALA A 26 12.08 9.56 5.63
C ALA A 26 10.67 10.01 5.98
N ILE A 27 10.49 10.68 7.14
CA ILE A 27 9.20 11.24 7.56
C ILE A 27 8.76 12.34 6.59
N ALA A 28 9.68 13.26 6.23
CA ALA A 28 9.39 14.32 5.28
C ALA A 28 8.97 13.75 3.92
N TRP A 29 9.69 12.76 3.41
CA TRP A 29 9.34 12.08 2.17
C TRP A 29 7.97 11.39 2.25
N ALA A 30 7.70 10.62 3.31
CA ALA A 30 6.40 9.98 3.50
C ALA A 30 5.24 10.99 3.49
N ARG A 31 5.44 12.15 4.14
CA ARG A 31 4.45 13.23 4.17
C ARG A 31 4.13 13.80 2.79
N THR A 32 5.10 13.84 1.85
CA THR A 32 4.85 14.33 0.49
C THR A 32 3.87 13.46 -0.29
N THR A 33 3.67 12.20 0.11
CA THR A 33 2.75 11.28 -0.54
C THR A 33 1.32 11.37 0.01
N LEU A 34 1.13 12.02 1.15
CA LEU A 34 -0.19 12.20 1.77
C LEU A 34 -0.94 13.35 1.08
N PRO A 35 -2.26 13.23 0.91
CA PRO A 35 -3.05 14.35 0.42
C PRO A 35 -3.01 15.50 1.45
N PRO A 36 -2.94 16.77 1.00
CA PRO A 36 -2.86 17.91 1.92
C PRO A 36 -4.19 18.19 2.64
N THR A 37 -5.29 17.69 2.12
CA THR A 37 -6.65 17.86 2.63
C THR A 37 -7.40 16.54 2.67
N PRO A 38 -8.49 16.44 3.43
CA PRO A 38 -9.36 15.26 3.39
C PRO A 38 -9.76 14.92 1.96
N THR A 39 -9.52 13.67 1.58
CA THR A 39 -9.63 13.23 0.18
C THR A 39 -10.44 11.93 0.11
N ALA A 40 -11.32 11.83 -0.89
CA ALA A 40 -12.01 10.59 -1.23
C ALA A 40 -11.51 10.03 -2.54
N ILE A 41 -11.05 8.78 -2.52
CA ILE A 41 -10.61 8.03 -3.70
C ILE A 41 -11.65 6.97 -4.00
N ARG A 42 -12.33 7.06 -5.15
CA ARG A 42 -13.27 6.05 -5.64
C ARG A 42 -12.56 5.15 -6.62
N PHE A 43 -12.75 3.84 -6.48
CA PHE A 43 -12.07 2.85 -7.31
C PHE A 43 -12.99 1.65 -7.63
N ARG A 44 -12.64 0.92 -8.69
CA ARG A 44 -13.06 -0.46 -8.92
C ARG A 44 -11.98 -1.37 -8.37
N TRP A 45 -12.39 -2.53 -7.84
CA TRP A 45 -11.44 -3.51 -7.33
C TRP A 45 -11.73 -4.91 -7.87
N HIS A 46 -10.68 -5.71 -7.96
CA HIS A 46 -10.72 -7.13 -8.23
C HIS A 46 -9.90 -7.84 -7.18
N TYR A 47 -10.43 -8.92 -6.64
CA TYR A 47 -9.72 -9.85 -5.77
C TYR A 47 -9.75 -11.22 -6.42
N GLN A 48 -8.62 -11.93 -6.39
CA GLN A 48 -8.51 -13.29 -6.89
C GLN A 48 -7.55 -14.06 -6.00
N ASP A 49 -7.93 -15.27 -5.62
CA ASP A 49 -7.07 -16.31 -5.08
C ASP A 49 -7.28 -17.63 -5.84
N GLU A 50 -6.79 -18.75 -5.29
CA GLU A 50 -6.92 -20.08 -5.92
C GLU A 50 -8.37 -20.55 -6.05
N HIS A 51 -9.28 -20.05 -5.22
CA HIS A 51 -10.64 -20.57 -5.08
C HIS A 51 -11.71 -19.60 -5.56
N VAL A 52 -11.46 -18.29 -5.43
CA VAL A 52 -12.50 -17.28 -5.68
C VAL A 52 -11.98 -16.11 -6.48
N LYS A 53 -12.93 -15.48 -7.20
CA LYS A 53 -12.73 -14.20 -7.88
C LYS A 53 -13.88 -13.29 -7.51
N TYR A 54 -13.54 -12.14 -6.96
CA TYR A 54 -14.49 -11.10 -6.62
C TYR A 54 -14.13 -9.80 -7.32
N ALA A 55 -15.14 -9.00 -7.61
CA ALA A 55 -14.96 -7.65 -8.14
C ALA A 55 -15.98 -6.73 -7.50
N GLY A 56 -15.71 -5.44 -7.51
CA GLY A 56 -16.64 -4.49 -6.95
C GLY A 56 -16.17 -3.05 -7.08
N ARG A 57 -16.77 -2.22 -6.24
CA ARG A 57 -16.45 -0.80 -6.12
C ARG A 57 -16.09 -0.47 -4.70
N GLY A 58 -15.24 0.52 -4.51
CA GLY A 58 -14.86 0.98 -3.18
C GLY A 58 -14.62 2.48 -3.14
N THR A 59 -14.54 2.97 -1.92
CA THR A 59 -14.14 4.35 -1.63
C THR A 59 -13.22 4.34 -0.43
N ALA A 60 -12.03 4.90 -0.58
CA ALA A 60 -11.16 5.23 0.54
C ALA A 60 -11.32 6.72 0.85
N ARG A 61 -11.72 7.05 2.08
CA ARG A 61 -11.77 8.43 2.59
C ARG A 61 -10.62 8.61 3.54
N ILE A 62 -9.71 9.52 3.19
CA ILE A 62 -8.46 9.76 3.88
C ILE A 62 -8.56 11.08 4.62
N ALA A 63 -8.33 11.04 5.93
CA ALA A 63 -8.12 12.21 6.76
C ALA A 63 -6.67 12.20 7.22
N PRO A 64 -5.80 13.07 6.64
CA PRO A 64 -4.41 13.16 7.06
C PRO A 64 -4.29 13.47 8.56
N PRO A 65 -3.22 12.99 9.24
CA PRO A 65 -2.04 12.37 8.64
C PRO A 65 -2.12 10.83 8.51
N ASP A 66 -3.10 10.17 9.13
CA ASP A 66 -3.00 8.73 9.36
C ASP A 66 -4.33 7.96 9.36
N SER A 67 -5.44 8.63 9.13
CA SER A 67 -6.77 8.02 9.26
C SER A 67 -7.39 7.75 7.90
N MET A 68 -7.94 6.54 7.73
CA MET A 68 -8.63 6.14 6.52
C MET A 68 -9.89 5.36 6.85
N ARG A 69 -11.01 5.71 6.19
CA ARG A 69 -12.17 4.85 6.09
C ARG A 69 -12.21 4.20 4.71
N PHE A 70 -12.30 2.88 4.70
CA PHE A 70 -12.40 2.07 3.50
C PHE A 70 -13.79 1.45 3.43
N ASP A 71 -14.58 1.84 2.42
CA ASP A 71 -15.90 1.25 2.13
C ASP A 71 -15.77 0.42 0.84
N TYR A 72 -16.37 -0.77 0.81
CA TYR A 72 -16.38 -1.62 -0.37
C TYR A 72 -17.76 -2.26 -0.59
N ALA A 73 -18.09 -2.53 -1.84
CA ALA A 73 -19.27 -3.28 -2.23
C ALA A 73 -18.93 -4.21 -3.39
N GLY A 74 -19.35 -5.44 -3.28
CA GLY A 74 -19.28 -6.44 -4.35
C GLY A 74 -20.32 -6.18 -5.45
N PRO A 75 -20.44 -7.09 -6.43
CA PRO A 75 -21.40 -6.98 -7.52
C PRO A 75 -22.83 -6.88 -6.96
N LEU A 76 -23.62 -5.97 -7.52
CA LEU A 76 -25.03 -5.75 -7.13
C LEU A 76 -25.23 -5.43 -5.62
N GLY A 77 -24.15 -4.97 -4.93
CA GLY A 77 -24.20 -4.70 -3.49
C GLY A 77 -24.02 -5.92 -2.59
N LEU A 78 -23.83 -7.11 -3.16
CA LEU A 78 -23.56 -8.32 -2.39
C LEU A 78 -22.15 -8.26 -1.79
N GLY A 79 -22.03 -8.59 -0.50
CA GLY A 79 -20.72 -8.59 0.18
C GLY A 79 -20.16 -7.18 0.39
N SER A 80 -20.99 -6.22 0.81
CA SER A 80 -20.52 -4.88 1.19
C SER A 80 -19.94 -4.86 2.60
N GLY A 81 -19.04 -3.91 2.84
CA GLY A 81 -18.47 -3.69 4.16
C GLY A 81 -17.74 -2.37 4.26
N ALA A 82 -17.30 -2.07 5.47
CA ALA A 82 -16.51 -0.90 5.77
C ALA A 82 -15.47 -1.19 6.85
N ALA A 83 -14.40 -0.43 6.85
CA ALA A 83 -13.39 -0.45 7.90
C ALA A 83 -12.84 0.95 8.16
N VAL A 84 -12.39 1.18 9.38
CA VAL A 84 -11.59 2.35 9.73
C VAL A 84 -10.21 1.88 10.13
N VAL A 85 -9.23 2.50 9.52
CA VAL A 85 -7.80 2.25 9.72
C VAL A 85 -7.17 3.53 10.27
N ILE A 86 -6.40 3.40 11.34
CA ILE A 86 -5.57 4.48 11.90
C ILE A 86 -4.13 3.96 11.94
N GLY A 87 -3.25 4.66 11.23
CA GLY A 87 -1.89 4.15 11.05
C GLY A 87 -1.89 2.80 10.34
N ASP A 88 -1.30 1.80 10.97
CA ASP A 88 -1.22 0.43 10.47
C ASP A 88 -2.21 -0.51 11.20
N SER A 89 -3.15 0.05 11.93
CA SER A 89 -4.11 -0.69 12.74
C SER A 89 -5.53 -0.52 12.24
N VAL A 90 -6.30 -1.60 12.25
CA VAL A 90 -7.75 -1.56 12.01
C VAL A 90 -8.44 -1.21 13.33
N LEU A 91 -9.07 -0.05 13.39
CA LEU A 91 -9.87 0.36 14.55
C LEU A 91 -11.15 -0.47 14.65
N TRP A 92 -11.84 -0.64 13.51
CA TRP A 92 -12.97 -1.55 13.35
C TRP A 92 -13.14 -1.93 11.87
N ALA A 93 -13.78 -3.07 11.64
CA ALA A 93 -14.23 -3.50 10.31
C ALA A 93 -15.57 -4.25 10.43
N ASP A 94 -16.44 -4.07 9.44
CA ASP A 94 -17.74 -4.71 9.37
C ASP A 94 -18.07 -5.11 7.91
N PRO A 95 -18.17 -6.41 7.59
CA PRO A 95 -17.73 -7.54 8.41
C PRO A 95 -16.19 -7.64 8.51
N ASP A 96 -15.66 -7.83 9.72
CA ASP A 96 -14.21 -7.90 9.96
C ASP A 96 -13.54 -9.01 9.15
N LYS A 97 -14.14 -10.20 9.11
CA LYS A 97 -13.62 -11.35 8.36
C LYS A 97 -13.45 -11.03 6.87
N ASN A 98 -14.41 -10.39 6.25
CA ASN A 98 -14.37 -10.07 4.82
C ASN A 98 -13.29 -9.01 4.53
N PHE A 99 -13.18 -7.99 5.39
CA PHE A 99 -12.16 -6.97 5.22
C PHE A 99 -10.76 -7.57 5.34
N ARG A 100 -10.50 -8.38 6.38
CA ARG A 100 -9.19 -9.01 6.59
C ARG A 100 -8.81 -10.00 5.50
N SER A 101 -9.77 -10.65 4.86
CA SER A 101 -9.48 -11.52 3.71
C SER A 101 -9.10 -10.73 2.46
N LEU A 102 -9.73 -9.56 2.23
CA LEU A 102 -9.44 -8.69 1.09
C LEU A 102 -8.16 -7.86 1.29
N VAL A 103 -7.89 -7.45 2.53
CA VAL A 103 -6.77 -6.56 2.87
C VAL A 103 -6.03 -7.08 4.10
N PRO A 104 -5.31 -8.21 3.98
CA PRO A 104 -4.57 -8.78 5.11
C PRO A 104 -3.34 -7.96 5.52
N ALA A 105 -2.92 -7.00 4.70
CA ALA A 105 -1.70 -6.20 4.90
C ALA A 105 -1.98 -4.70 4.77
N ILE A 106 -2.28 -4.05 5.88
CA ILE A 106 -2.64 -2.62 5.93
C ILE A 106 -1.57 -1.69 5.32
N PRO A 107 -0.25 -1.86 5.57
CA PRO A 107 0.76 -1.03 4.92
C PRO A 107 0.70 -1.09 3.39
N MET A 108 0.34 -2.26 2.83
CA MET A 108 0.19 -2.41 1.38
C MET A 108 -1.06 -1.72 0.85
N LEU A 109 -2.12 -1.60 1.65
CA LEU A 109 -3.31 -0.82 1.27
C LEU A 109 -2.98 0.67 1.14
N TRP A 110 -2.23 1.24 2.09
CA TRP A 110 -1.75 2.61 1.99
C TRP A 110 -0.90 2.80 0.73
N ALA A 111 0.06 1.91 0.48
CA ALA A 111 0.90 1.95 -0.72
C ALA A 111 0.08 1.83 -2.01
N ALA A 112 -0.96 0.98 -2.04
CA ALA A 112 -1.87 0.86 -3.18
C ALA A 112 -2.70 2.12 -3.45
N LEU A 113 -2.87 2.96 -2.45
CA LEU A 113 -3.48 4.28 -2.58
C LEU A 113 -2.44 5.39 -2.85
N GLY A 114 -1.19 5.03 -3.14
CA GLY A 114 -0.11 5.96 -3.46
C GLY A 114 0.51 6.64 -2.23
N MET A 115 0.24 6.15 -1.04
CA MET A 115 0.67 6.77 0.22
C MET A 115 1.69 5.90 0.95
N ILE A 116 2.67 6.56 1.52
CA ILE A 116 3.74 5.94 2.30
C ILE A 116 3.48 6.19 3.78
N ARG A 117 3.55 5.15 4.57
CA ARG A 117 3.49 5.28 6.02
C ARG A 117 4.86 5.74 6.56
N PRO A 118 4.89 6.73 7.46
CA PRO A 118 6.15 7.10 8.11
C PRO A 118 6.69 5.93 8.94
N PRO A 119 8.01 5.85 9.14
CA PRO A 119 8.61 4.82 9.98
C PRO A 119 8.10 4.93 11.42
N ALA A 120 7.84 3.79 12.07
CA ALA A 120 7.54 3.74 13.50
C ALA A 120 8.71 4.30 14.31
N ALA A 121 8.45 4.80 15.52
CA ALA A 121 9.45 5.48 16.35
C ALA A 121 10.74 4.63 16.56
N GLU A 122 10.58 3.33 16.73
CA GLU A 122 11.68 2.39 17.02
C GLU A 122 12.24 1.70 15.76
N ALA A 123 11.77 2.06 14.55
CA ALA A 123 12.24 1.41 13.33
C ALA A 123 13.62 1.93 12.90
N ASP A 124 14.50 1.06 12.46
CA ASP A 124 15.69 1.46 11.73
C ASP A 124 15.29 1.99 10.36
N VAL A 125 15.93 3.10 9.94
CA VAL A 125 15.67 3.74 8.65
C VAL A 125 16.92 3.65 7.79
N LEU A 126 16.77 2.96 6.66
CA LEU A 126 17.85 2.79 5.69
C LEU A 126 17.37 3.31 4.33
N GLY A 127 18.30 3.76 3.48
CA GLY A 127 17.94 4.26 2.15
C GLY A 127 19.07 4.19 1.15
N ALA A 128 18.70 4.39 -0.11
CA ALA A 128 19.63 4.58 -1.23
C ALA A 128 18.95 5.37 -2.35
N ASP A 129 19.74 6.16 -3.06
CA ASP A 129 19.38 6.73 -4.36
C ASP A 129 20.04 5.86 -5.45
N LEU A 130 19.22 5.21 -6.25
CA LEU A 130 19.66 4.30 -7.32
C LEU A 130 19.62 5.05 -8.66
N THR A 131 20.39 6.12 -8.77
CA THR A 131 20.50 6.86 -10.02
C THR A 131 21.55 6.19 -10.91
N ASP A 132 21.11 5.54 -11.97
CA ASP A 132 22.01 4.96 -12.97
C ASP A 132 22.58 6.06 -13.86
N ALA A 133 23.89 6.03 -14.11
CA ALA A 133 24.62 7.00 -14.93
C ALA A 133 24.19 7.02 -16.43
N GLY A 134 23.29 6.13 -16.85
CA GLY A 134 22.89 5.90 -18.23
C GLY A 134 21.54 6.51 -18.66
N GLY A 135 20.98 7.48 -17.89
CA GLY A 135 19.69 8.09 -18.25
C GLY A 135 18.47 7.24 -17.88
N ALA A 136 18.65 6.18 -17.12
CA ALA A 136 17.54 5.41 -16.54
C ALA A 136 16.74 6.28 -15.56
N PRO A 137 15.45 5.96 -15.32
CA PRO A 137 14.65 6.66 -14.33
C PRO A 137 15.31 6.63 -12.95
N ARG A 138 15.33 7.77 -12.27
CA ARG A 138 15.81 7.84 -10.89
C ARG A 138 14.95 6.93 -10.00
N ARG A 139 15.58 6.17 -9.12
CA ARG A 139 14.91 5.31 -8.14
C ARG A 139 15.38 5.64 -6.74
N VAL A 140 14.44 5.91 -5.85
CA VAL A 140 14.72 6.17 -4.44
C VAL A 140 14.16 5.02 -3.61
N VAL A 141 14.99 4.49 -2.75
CA VAL A 141 14.65 3.36 -1.88
C VAL A 141 14.66 3.79 -0.43
N TRP A 142 13.65 3.34 0.30
CA TRP A 142 13.58 3.44 1.75
C TRP A 142 13.23 2.09 2.36
N ARG A 143 13.90 1.73 3.42
CA ARG A 143 13.63 0.55 4.24
C ARG A 143 13.38 0.96 5.67
N PHE A 144 12.25 0.50 6.22
CA PHE A 144 11.90 0.64 7.62
C PHE A 144 11.92 -0.76 8.23
N ALA A 145 12.82 -1.01 9.20
CA ALA A 145 12.99 -2.31 9.81
C ALA A 145 12.71 -2.23 11.31
N GLN A 146 11.86 -3.12 11.83
CA GLN A 146 11.52 -3.20 13.24
C GLN A 146 11.09 -4.62 13.63
N LEU A 147 11.65 -5.15 14.72
CA LEU A 147 11.23 -6.43 15.34
C LEU A 147 11.12 -7.62 14.36
N GLY A 148 11.99 -7.66 13.35
CA GLY A 148 11.99 -8.70 12.32
C GLY A 148 11.03 -8.46 11.16
N ASP A 149 10.23 -7.40 11.20
CA ASP A 149 9.46 -6.90 10.07
C ASP A 149 10.31 -5.90 9.27
N THR A 150 10.17 -5.93 7.95
CA THR A 150 10.83 -5.01 7.03
C THR A 150 9.81 -4.50 6.03
N LEU A 151 9.72 -3.18 5.90
CA LEU A 151 8.87 -2.51 4.93
C LEU A 151 9.74 -1.70 3.98
N ASP A 152 9.85 -2.18 2.75
CA ASP A 152 10.61 -1.53 1.69
C ASP A 152 9.69 -0.71 0.81
N TYR A 153 10.11 0.49 0.45
CA TYR A 153 9.50 1.33 -0.57
C TYR A 153 10.49 1.64 -1.67
N LEU A 154 10.03 1.59 -2.91
CA LEU A 154 10.79 1.98 -4.11
C LEU A 154 9.95 2.95 -4.92
N ALA A 155 10.38 4.20 -4.98
CA ALA A 155 9.81 5.20 -5.86
C ALA A 155 10.65 5.28 -7.15
N THR A 156 9.99 5.21 -8.29
CA THR A 156 10.61 5.39 -9.61
C THR A 156 10.13 6.70 -10.20
N ASP A 157 11.09 7.59 -10.47
CA ASP A 157 10.82 8.91 -11.03
C ASP A 157 11.09 8.92 -12.54
N SER A 158 10.24 9.62 -13.28
CA SER A 158 10.41 9.92 -14.70
C SER A 158 10.11 11.39 -14.93
N ALA A 159 11.01 12.09 -15.60
CA ALA A 159 10.90 13.55 -15.84
C ALA A 159 10.62 14.35 -14.55
N GLY A 160 11.33 14.02 -13.47
CA GLY A 160 11.23 14.72 -12.18
C GLY A 160 9.93 14.44 -11.38
N ARG A 161 9.18 13.40 -11.74
CA ARG A 161 7.94 13.01 -11.04
C ARG A 161 7.94 11.52 -10.78
N THR A 162 7.47 11.11 -9.62
CA THR A 162 7.26 9.70 -9.32
C THR A 162 6.12 9.16 -10.19
N VAL A 163 6.40 8.13 -10.97
CA VAL A 163 5.43 7.47 -11.86
C VAL A 163 5.01 6.10 -11.35
N LEU A 164 5.82 5.52 -10.47
CA LEU A 164 5.60 4.20 -9.89
C LEU A 164 6.05 4.19 -8.44
N LEU A 165 5.19 3.71 -7.57
CA LEU A 165 5.50 3.38 -6.18
C LEU A 165 5.34 1.88 -5.99
N GLU A 166 6.40 1.23 -5.54
CA GLU A 166 6.36 -0.16 -5.12
C GLU A 166 6.63 -0.25 -3.62
N ALA A 167 5.96 -1.19 -2.95
CA ALA A 167 6.20 -1.49 -1.55
C ALA A 167 6.25 -3.00 -1.35
N GLU A 168 7.11 -3.46 -0.45
CA GLU A 168 7.20 -4.87 -0.07
C GLU A 168 7.30 -5.00 1.44
N TRP A 169 6.42 -5.79 2.02
CA TRP A 169 6.46 -6.14 3.43
C TRP A 169 7.00 -7.54 3.60
N ARG A 170 8.03 -7.66 4.43
CA ARG A 170 8.62 -8.92 4.86
C ARG A 170 8.51 -9.08 6.35
N ARG A 171 8.25 -10.30 6.79
CA ARG A 171 8.29 -10.71 8.19
C ARG A 171 9.31 -11.82 8.37
N ARG A 172 10.31 -11.60 9.24
CA ARG A 172 11.42 -12.55 9.46
C ARG A 172 12.09 -12.99 8.14
N GLY A 173 12.25 -12.05 7.21
CA GLY A 173 12.85 -12.29 5.90
C GLY A 173 11.91 -12.90 4.84
N GLU A 174 10.73 -13.41 5.22
CA GLU A 174 9.76 -13.94 4.29
C GLU A 174 8.82 -12.83 3.78
N ARG A 175 8.56 -12.82 2.47
CA ARG A 175 7.63 -11.85 1.88
C ARG A 175 6.20 -12.15 2.35
N VAL A 176 5.54 -11.15 2.89
CA VAL A 176 4.12 -11.20 3.26
C VAL A 176 3.25 -10.69 2.11
N ALA A 177 3.61 -9.52 1.57
CA ALA A 177 2.90 -8.93 0.44
C ALA A 177 3.80 -7.94 -0.32
N ARG A 178 3.43 -7.64 -1.57
CA ARG A 178 4.03 -6.60 -2.40
C ARG A 178 2.93 -5.79 -3.07
N SER A 179 3.06 -4.47 -3.02
CA SER A 179 2.21 -3.52 -3.74
C SER A 179 2.97 -2.87 -4.88
N ARG A 180 2.26 -2.58 -5.97
CA ARG A 180 2.77 -1.80 -7.10
C ARG A 180 1.68 -0.83 -7.54
N THR A 181 1.96 0.48 -7.48
CA THR A 181 1.00 1.55 -7.73
C THR A 181 1.53 2.48 -8.82
N SER A 182 0.78 2.62 -9.91
CA SER A 182 1.05 3.60 -10.94
C SER A 182 0.44 4.94 -10.53
N LEU A 183 1.20 6.02 -10.71
CA LEU A 183 0.76 7.38 -10.41
C LEU A 183 0.51 8.16 -11.70
N ASP A 184 -0.49 9.03 -11.68
CA ASP A 184 -0.80 9.93 -12.79
C ASP A 184 0.15 11.15 -12.83
N ALA A 185 -0.02 12.02 -13.83
CA ALA A 185 0.79 13.24 -13.98
C ALA A 185 0.66 14.21 -12.79
N ARG A 186 -0.34 14.05 -11.92
CA ARG A 186 -0.56 14.86 -10.71
C ARG A 186 -0.10 14.15 -9.46
N GLN A 187 0.73 13.10 -9.57
CA GLN A 187 1.23 12.28 -8.45
C GLN A 187 0.12 11.57 -7.66
N ARG A 188 -1.01 11.25 -8.29
CA ARG A 188 -2.15 10.60 -7.67
C ARG A 188 -2.24 9.16 -8.13
N PRO A 189 -2.72 8.22 -7.30
CA PRO A 189 -2.88 6.83 -7.70
C PRO A 189 -3.84 6.71 -8.90
N ALA A 190 -3.42 5.97 -9.92
CA ALA A 190 -4.23 5.63 -11.09
C ALA A 190 -4.69 4.16 -11.03
N SER A 191 -3.77 3.27 -10.73
CA SER A 191 -4.05 1.85 -10.55
C SER A 191 -3.04 1.24 -9.57
N ALA A 192 -3.43 0.18 -8.90
CA ALA A 192 -2.52 -0.57 -8.06
C ALA A 192 -2.84 -2.07 -8.05
N ARG A 193 -1.83 -2.84 -7.67
CA ARG A 193 -1.90 -4.27 -7.46
C ARG A 193 -1.16 -4.63 -6.19
N ILE A 194 -1.78 -5.49 -5.37
CA ILE A 194 -1.17 -6.12 -4.21
C ILE A 194 -1.14 -7.62 -4.46
N ASP A 195 0.05 -8.21 -4.40
CA ASP A 195 0.26 -9.65 -4.44
C ASP A 195 0.57 -10.15 -3.03
N PHE A 196 -0.19 -11.10 -2.52
CA PHE A 196 0.02 -11.73 -1.22
C PHE A 196 0.80 -13.04 -1.39
N ALA A 197 1.73 -13.32 -0.48
CA ALA A 197 2.53 -14.54 -0.56
C ALA A 197 1.72 -15.79 -0.21
N SER A 198 0.74 -15.66 0.69
CA SER A 198 -0.15 -16.76 1.06
C SER A 198 -1.24 -16.95 0.01
N GLY A 199 -1.46 -18.22 -0.46
CA GLY A 199 -2.55 -18.59 -1.34
C GLY A 199 -2.55 -17.92 -2.71
N GLY A 200 -1.43 -17.36 -3.18
CA GLY A 200 -1.35 -16.68 -4.49
C GLY A 200 -2.36 -15.56 -4.69
N ALA A 201 -2.92 -15.05 -3.59
CA ALA A 201 -3.98 -14.05 -3.64
C ALA A 201 -3.48 -12.71 -4.19
N ARG A 202 -4.38 -12.04 -4.91
CA ARG A 202 -4.12 -10.75 -5.56
C ARG A 202 -5.30 -9.82 -5.36
N PHE A 203 -5.00 -8.58 -5.04
CA PHE A 203 -5.96 -7.49 -5.01
C PHE A 203 -5.52 -6.41 -6.00
N GLU A 204 -6.39 -6.01 -6.90
CA GLU A 204 -6.16 -4.96 -7.88
C GLU A 204 -7.17 -3.85 -7.69
N LEU A 205 -6.75 -2.61 -7.85
CA LEU A 205 -7.65 -1.47 -7.88
C LEU A 205 -7.36 -0.57 -9.08
N THR A 206 -8.42 0.02 -9.63
CA THR A 206 -8.35 1.05 -10.66
C THR A 206 -9.12 2.26 -10.16
N VAL A 207 -8.43 3.38 -10.03
CA VAL A 207 -9.03 4.62 -9.55
C VAL A 207 -9.97 5.18 -10.61
N VAL A 208 -11.16 5.55 -10.17
CA VAL A 208 -12.22 6.11 -11.04
C VAL A 208 -12.33 7.63 -10.86
N ALA A 209 -12.19 8.09 -9.60
CA ALA A 209 -12.25 9.52 -9.29
C ALA A 209 -11.54 9.81 -7.97
N ILE A 210 -10.99 11.01 -7.87
CA ILE A 210 -10.39 11.56 -6.65
C ILE A 210 -11.04 12.91 -6.39
N ASP A 211 -11.61 13.06 -5.20
CA ASP A 211 -12.20 14.29 -4.70
C ASP A 211 -11.39 14.80 -3.51
N THR A 212 -10.74 15.95 -3.69
CA THR A 212 -9.85 16.59 -2.69
C THR A 212 -10.55 17.68 -1.87
N ALA A 213 -11.83 17.93 -2.13
CA ALA A 213 -12.63 18.89 -1.38
C ALA A 213 -13.66 18.19 -0.46
N THR A 214 -13.44 16.92 -0.17
CA THR A 214 -14.37 16.10 0.61
C THR A 214 -14.42 16.55 2.07
N VAL A 215 -15.64 16.85 2.55
CA VAL A 215 -15.89 16.97 3.98
C VAL A 215 -16.18 15.59 4.55
N ILE A 216 -15.32 15.12 5.46
CA ILE A 216 -15.52 13.82 6.11
C ILE A 216 -16.26 14.07 7.44
N ALA A 217 -17.56 13.78 7.46
CA ALA A 217 -18.36 13.97 8.67
C ALA A 217 -17.88 13.03 9.80
N PRO A 218 -17.81 13.47 11.06
CA PRO A 218 -17.33 12.66 12.20
C PRO A 218 -18.08 11.33 12.38
N VAL A 219 -19.34 11.26 12.00
CA VAL A 219 -20.16 10.04 12.06
C VAL A 219 -19.60 8.92 11.17
N LEU A 220 -18.86 9.24 10.12
CA LEU A 220 -18.26 8.25 9.22
C LEU A 220 -17.14 7.44 9.88
N TRP A 221 -16.57 7.89 10.98
CA TRP A 221 -15.53 7.19 11.72
C TRP A 221 -16.08 6.17 12.74
N ARG A 222 -17.41 6.14 12.92
CA ARG A 222 -18.06 5.22 13.85
C ARG A 222 -18.48 3.95 13.15
N SER A 223 -18.43 2.82 13.86
CA SER A 223 -19.02 1.56 13.41
C SER A 223 -20.53 1.77 13.21
N ARG A 224 -21.09 1.21 12.15
CA ARG A 224 -22.53 1.04 12.03
C ARG A 224 -22.93 -0.09 12.99
N ARG A 225 -23.48 0.26 14.12
CA ARG A 225 -24.11 -0.72 15.01
C ARG A 225 -25.51 -1.03 14.46
#